data_7f19aadf579fead586880796e4580943
#
_entry.id   7f19aadf579fead586880796e4580943
#
_cell.length_a   1.000
_cell.length_b   1.000
_cell.length_c   1.000
_cell.angle_alpha   90.00
_cell.angle_beta   90.00
_cell.angle_gamma   90.00
#
_symmetry.space_group_name_H-M   'P 1'
#
loop_
_entity.id
_entity.type
_entity.pdbx_description
1 polymer ?
#
loop_
_entity_poly.entity_id
_entity_poly.type
_entity_poly.pdbx_seq_one_letter_code
_entity_poly.pdbx_strand_id
1 'polypeptide(L)'
;KYVGFSTAAASLAACEGPVIKSIPYVVQPEQIIPGVANYYATAIANGYDFASILIKTREGRPIKVESNSLAKASGGINARVQASVLDLYDNQRLAGPQKEGQEISWGELTAEVAQKLEALKGSNKSIVLLTQTFASPSTSKLISDFKQKYGNVNHVVYDAISESAAADAFQNKYGSRGLANYDFSKAQTIVSIGADFLGDWQGGGFDAAYAKGRVPKNGKMSRHIQFEANMSLSGANADKRVAMKPSQQKVALAKLYGKLVGTAVGGELPAPLETAVNNAASELLKAGSNAVVLTGIQDVNAQNIVLAINEKLNSKAFDPNTPILTRQGNDKAVAQLVSDMNSGTVGAVIMAGVNPAYTLPNADAFVKGLKQTELSV
;
A
#
# COMPACT_ATOMS: atom_id res chain seq x y z
N LYS A 1 6.38 49.69 -12.04
CA LYS A 1 5.14 49.08 -11.52
C LYS A 1 5.38 47.76 -10.79
N TYR A 2 6.27 46.90 -11.29
CA TYR A 2 6.58 45.60 -10.64
C TYR A 2 7.35 45.73 -9.32
N VAL A 3 8.27 46.64 -9.20
CA VAL A 3 9.05 46.86 -7.97
C VAL A 3 8.17 47.41 -6.85
N GLY A 4 7.18 48.25 -7.14
CA GLY A 4 6.23 48.76 -6.16
C GLY A 4 5.27 47.68 -5.63
N PHE A 5 4.91 46.69 -6.46
CA PHE A 5 4.06 45.57 -6.02
C PHE A 5 4.84 44.57 -5.14
N SER A 6 6.10 44.31 -5.46
CA SER A 6 6.93 43.40 -4.65
C SER A 6 7.27 43.98 -3.27
N THR A 7 7.49 45.28 -3.16
CA THR A 7 7.74 45.93 -1.86
C THR A 7 6.45 46.02 -1.03
N ALA A 8 5.26 46.24 -1.63
CA ALA A 8 3.99 46.22 -0.93
C ALA A 8 3.64 44.81 -0.45
N ALA A 9 3.88 43.76 -1.25
CA ALA A 9 3.67 42.37 -0.83
C ALA A 9 4.65 41.97 0.28
N ALA A 10 5.91 42.38 0.22
CA ALA A 10 6.89 42.15 1.28
C ALA A 10 6.52 42.85 2.60
N SER A 11 6.00 44.07 2.53
CA SER A 11 5.57 44.83 3.71
C SER A 11 4.31 44.24 4.37
N LEU A 12 3.38 43.72 3.56
CA LEU A 12 2.20 43.02 4.08
C LEU A 12 2.56 41.67 4.75
N ALA A 13 3.51 40.93 4.19
CA ALA A 13 4.01 39.70 4.78
C ALA A 13 4.85 39.94 6.05
N ALA A 14 5.44 41.12 6.21
CA ALA A 14 6.23 41.48 7.39
C ALA A 14 5.40 42.03 8.55
N CYS A 15 4.13 42.41 8.32
CA CYS A 15 3.27 43.02 9.34
C CYS A 15 2.47 42.00 10.18
N GLU A 16 2.35 40.75 9.77
CA GLU A 16 1.81 39.69 10.60
C GLU A 16 2.94 38.91 11.26
N GLY A 17 3.37 39.34 12.42
CA GLY A 17 4.19 38.50 13.30
C GLY A 17 3.45 37.19 13.64
N PRO A 18 4.17 36.11 13.92
CA PRO A 18 3.55 34.85 14.25
C PRO A 18 2.58 35.02 15.41
N VAL A 19 1.31 34.70 15.18
CA VAL A 19 0.22 34.76 16.17
C VAL A 19 0.45 33.75 17.32
N ILE A 20 1.45 32.87 17.18
CA ILE A 20 1.78 31.84 18.16
C ILE A 20 2.68 32.42 19.23
N LYS A 21 2.10 32.64 20.42
CA LYS A 21 2.86 32.96 21.62
C LYS A 21 3.39 31.65 22.22
N SER A 22 4.71 31.46 22.29
CA SER A 22 5.28 30.36 23.07
C SER A 22 5.33 30.77 24.54
N ILE A 23 4.78 29.91 25.39
CA ILE A 23 4.92 30.04 26.84
C ILE A 23 6.19 29.29 27.23
N PRO A 24 7.24 29.95 27.77
CA PRO A 24 8.44 29.25 28.22
C PRO A 24 8.10 28.29 29.35
N TYR A 25 8.86 27.19 29.47
CA TYR A 25 8.72 26.28 30.59
C TYR A 25 9.05 26.97 31.91
N VAL A 26 8.21 26.81 32.93
CA VAL A 26 8.51 27.23 34.30
C VAL A 26 9.62 26.34 34.91
N VAL A 27 9.55 25.03 34.56
CA VAL A 27 10.62 24.08 34.88
C VAL A 27 10.98 23.38 33.56
N GLN A 28 12.19 23.62 33.06
CA GLN A 28 12.66 23.01 31.79
C GLN A 28 12.99 21.53 32.06
N PRO A 29 12.39 20.60 31.28
CA PRO A 29 12.80 19.20 31.30
C PRO A 29 14.25 19.04 30.87
N GLU A 30 15.01 18.14 31.50
CA GLU A 30 16.45 17.94 31.26
C GLU A 30 16.80 17.66 29.78
N GLN A 31 15.91 17.01 29.05
CA GLN A 31 16.14 16.59 27.67
C GLN A 31 15.56 17.53 26.63
N ILE A 32 14.95 18.64 27.01
CA ILE A 32 14.32 19.60 26.11
C ILE A 32 15.05 20.94 26.17
N ILE A 33 15.67 21.29 25.03
CA ILE A 33 16.24 22.62 24.82
C ILE A 33 15.29 23.38 23.90
N PRO A 34 14.70 24.51 24.30
CA PRO A 34 13.81 25.29 23.46
C PRO A 34 14.44 25.60 22.09
N GLY A 35 13.70 25.36 21.03
CA GLY A 35 14.16 25.57 19.65
C GLY A 35 15.07 24.47 19.08
N VAL A 36 15.54 23.51 19.87
CA VAL A 36 16.30 22.34 19.41
C VAL A 36 15.36 21.15 19.23
N ALA A 37 15.46 20.50 18.08
CA ALA A 37 14.62 19.34 17.77
C ALA A 37 15.21 18.06 18.38
N ASN A 38 14.34 17.22 18.94
CA ASN A 38 14.64 15.84 19.31
C ASN A 38 14.05 14.90 18.23
N TYR A 39 14.71 13.75 18.02
CA TYR A 39 14.32 12.75 17.02
C TYR A 39 14.06 11.41 17.69
N TYR A 40 12.95 10.79 17.37
CA TYR A 40 12.55 9.49 17.90
C TYR A 40 12.37 8.50 16.77
N ALA A 41 13.12 7.40 16.82
CA ALA A 41 13.00 6.31 15.87
C ALA A 41 11.74 5.49 16.17
N THR A 42 10.92 5.27 15.17
CA THR A 42 9.72 4.44 15.25
C THR A 42 9.37 3.85 13.88
N ALA A 43 8.25 3.15 13.80
CA ALA A 43 7.69 2.64 12.56
C ALA A 43 6.22 3.01 12.45
N ILE A 44 5.76 3.22 11.23
CA ILE A 44 4.36 3.31 10.88
C ILE A 44 3.96 2.04 10.13
N ALA A 45 2.84 1.44 10.53
CA ALA A 45 2.21 0.34 9.82
C ALA A 45 0.71 0.61 9.88
N ASN A 46 0.19 1.26 8.86
CA ASN A 46 -1.21 1.64 8.76
C ASN A 46 -1.75 1.18 7.41
N GLY A 47 -2.29 -0.03 7.38
CA GLY A 47 -2.91 -0.64 6.22
C GLY A 47 -2.03 -0.61 4.98
N TYR A 48 -2.14 0.46 4.23
CA TYR A 48 -1.45 0.63 2.97
C TYR A 48 0.02 1.04 3.11
N ASP A 49 0.37 1.71 4.19
CA ASP A 49 1.69 2.29 4.39
C ASP A 49 2.49 1.58 5.48
N PHE A 50 3.72 1.21 5.16
CA PHE A 50 4.71 0.72 6.11
C PHE A 50 6.01 1.49 5.93
N ALA A 51 6.52 2.10 7.00
CA ALA A 51 7.78 2.84 6.96
C ALA A 51 8.50 2.82 8.30
N SER A 52 9.83 2.72 8.26
CA SER A 52 10.70 3.02 9.41
C SER A 52 11.06 4.50 9.38
N ILE A 53 10.69 5.23 10.41
CA ILE A 53 10.69 6.69 10.41
C ILE A 53 11.41 7.27 11.63
N LEU A 54 11.81 8.53 11.49
CA LEU A 54 12.20 9.41 12.59
C LEU A 54 11.11 10.46 12.78
N ILE A 55 10.58 10.56 13.99
CA ILE A 55 9.67 11.64 14.36
C ILE A 55 10.48 12.79 14.94
N LYS A 56 10.46 13.90 14.24
CA LYS A 56 11.03 15.15 14.74
C LYS A 56 10.05 15.82 15.69
N THR A 57 10.52 16.13 16.88
CA THR A 57 9.71 16.82 17.88
C THR A 57 10.36 18.15 18.26
N ARG A 58 9.55 19.10 18.65
CA ARG A 58 9.99 20.30 19.38
C ARG A 58 9.17 20.41 20.65
N GLU A 59 9.86 20.58 21.76
CA GLU A 59 9.23 20.76 23.08
C GLU A 59 8.19 19.67 23.36
N GLY A 60 8.54 18.42 23.04
CA GLY A 60 7.68 17.26 23.20
C GLY A 60 6.57 17.11 22.14
N ARG A 61 6.44 18.02 21.19
CA ARG A 61 5.40 17.97 20.14
C ARG A 61 5.95 17.39 18.84
N PRO A 62 5.39 16.29 18.32
CA PRO A 62 5.71 15.79 16.99
C PRO A 62 5.34 16.82 15.92
N ILE A 63 6.30 17.16 15.05
CA ILE A 63 6.08 18.20 14.02
C ILE A 63 6.38 17.75 12.61
N LYS A 64 7.15 16.65 12.44
CA LYS A 64 7.53 16.17 11.11
C LYS A 64 7.92 14.70 11.15
N VAL A 65 7.62 14.00 10.07
CA VAL A 65 8.11 12.65 9.81
C VAL A 65 9.30 12.73 8.86
N GLU A 66 10.39 12.05 9.20
CA GLU A 66 11.59 11.93 8.37
C GLU A 66 11.97 10.45 8.18
N SER A 67 12.71 10.13 7.10
CA SER A 67 13.16 8.75 6.86
C SER A 67 14.24 8.34 7.85
N ASN A 68 14.18 7.09 8.30
CA ASN A 68 15.24 6.50 9.09
C ASN A 68 16.23 5.78 8.17
N SER A 69 17.31 6.46 7.78
CA SER A 69 18.35 5.91 6.90
C SER A 69 19.16 4.75 7.54
N LEU A 70 19.07 4.58 8.85
CA LEU A 70 19.74 3.49 9.58
C LEU A 70 18.87 2.24 9.72
N ALA A 71 17.59 2.32 9.35
CA ALA A 71 16.70 1.18 9.41
C ALA A 71 17.06 0.13 8.34
N LYS A 72 17.07 -1.14 8.75
CA LYS A 72 17.31 -2.26 7.83
C LYS A 72 16.16 -2.47 6.84
N ALA A 73 14.93 -2.22 7.29
CA ALA A 73 13.73 -2.24 6.47
C ALA A 73 13.23 -0.80 6.29
N SER A 74 13.40 -0.24 5.13
CA SER A 74 12.88 1.07 4.78
C SER A 74 11.65 0.89 3.89
N GLY A 75 10.47 1.21 4.38
CA GLY A 75 9.34 1.56 3.53
C GLY A 75 9.48 3.01 3.04
N GLY A 76 8.84 3.35 1.94
CA GLY A 76 8.85 4.72 1.41
C GLY A 76 8.14 5.70 2.36
N ILE A 77 8.68 6.90 2.49
CA ILE A 77 8.01 8.00 3.15
C ILE A 77 7.19 8.75 2.10
N ASN A 78 5.99 8.26 1.82
CA ASN A 78 5.06 8.92 0.93
C ASN A 78 4.31 10.08 1.62
N ALA A 79 3.44 10.77 0.89
CA ALA A 79 2.68 11.91 1.39
C ALA A 79 1.78 11.53 2.59
N ARG A 80 1.18 10.34 2.60
CA ARG A 80 0.33 9.88 3.71
C ARG A 80 1.15 9.66 4.98
N VAL A 81 2.31 9.03 4.86
CA VAL A 81 3.25 8.84 5.98
C VAL A 81 3.70 10.19 6.54
N GLN A 82 4.02 11.16 5.67
CA GLN A 82 4.35 12.52 6.08
C GLN A 82 3.19 13.20 6.81
N ALA A 83 1.96 13.05 6.31
CA ALA A 83 0.76 13.67 6.88
C ALA A 83 0.30 13.02 8.19
N SER A 84 0.73 11.80 8.52
CA SER A 84 0.26 11.06 9.69
C SER A 84 0.46 11.78 11.03
N VAL A 85 1.41 12.72 11.11
CA VAL A 85 1.60 13.56 12.29
C VAL A 85 0.39 14.47 12.55
N LEU A 86 -0.39 14.82 11.53
CA LEU A 86 -1.56 15.70 11.66
C LEU A 86 -2.70 15.03 12.40
N ASP A 87 -2.80 13.70 12.34
CA ASP A 87 -3.82 12.93 13.06
C ASP A 87 -3.73 13.13 14.59
N LEU A 88 -2.55 13.47 15.10
CA LEU A 88 -2.36 13.76 16.52
C LEU A 88 -3.02 15.08 16.96
N TYR A 89 -3.28 15.97 16.01
CA TYR A 89 -3.81 17.32 16.24
C TYR A 89 -5.24 17.48 15.73
N ASP A 90 -5.86 16.40 15.24
CA ASP A 90 -7.24 16.42 14.79
C ASP A 90 -8.21 16.48 15.98
N ASN A 91 -8.98 17.57 16.06
CA ASN A 91 -9.97 17.78 17.10
C ASN A 91 -11.21 16.87 16.96
N GLN A 92 -11.40 16.22 15.81
CA GLN A 92 -12.53 15.33 15.56
C GLN A 92 -12.22 13.86 15.88
N ARG A 93 -11.05 13.57 16.45
CA ARG A 93 -10.73 12.23 16.91
C ARG A 93 -11.70 11.78 17.99
N LEU A 94 -12.15 10.51 17.90
CA LEU A 94 -12.96 9.90 18.94
C LEU A 94 -12.17 9.87 20.26
N ALA A 95 -12.79 10.39 21.33
CA ALA A 95 -12.18 10.41 22.66
C ALA A 95 -12.29 9.07 23.39
N GLY A 96 -13.29 8.25 23.03
CA GLY A 96 -13.55 6.97 23.66
C GLY A 96 -14.46 6.09 22.80
N PRO A 97 -14.86 4.93 23.32
CA PRO A 97 -15.76 4.04 22.62
C PRO A 97 -17.18 4.61 22.59
N GLN A 98 -17.91 4.26 21.52
CA GLN A 98 -19.28 4.66 21.32
C GLN A 98 -20.16 3.45 20.98
N LYS A 99 -21.41 3.49 21.39
CA LYS A 99 -22.45 2.55 21.00
C LYS A 99 -23.65 3.33 20.49
N GLU A 100 -24.06 3.08 19.25
CA GLU A 100 -25.19 3.79 18.60
C GLU A 100 -25.05 5.33 18.67
N GLY A 101 -23.79 5.83 18.56
CA GLY A 101 -23.48 7.26 18.63
C GLY A 101 -23.42 7.84 20.04
N GLN A 102 -23.61 7.05 21.09
CA GLN A 102 -23.50 7.46 22.49
C GLN A 102 -22.17 6.99 23.08
N GLU A 103 -21.51 7.84 23.87
CA GLU A 103 -20.30 7.48 24.58
C GLU A 103 -20.59 6.42 25.65
N ILE A 104 -19.75 5.41 25.72
CA ILE A 104 -19.77 4.36 26.74
C ILE A 104 -18.39 4.18 27.36
N SER A 105 -18.31 3.52 28.52
CA SER A 105 -17.02 3.21 29.12
C SER A 105 -16.35 2.02 28.43
N TRP A 106 -15.01 1.95 28.51
CA TRP A 106 -14.25 0.78 28.05
C TRP A 106 -14.67 -0.51 28.78
N GLY A 107 -15.05 -0.40 30.05
CA GLY A 107 -15.52 -1.54 30.84
C GLY A 107 -16.82 -2.12 30.28
N GLU A 108 -17.80 -1.27 29.99
CA GLU A 108 -19.09 -1.65 29.39
C GLU A 108 -18.89 -2.28 28.02
N LEU A 109 -18.12 -1.64 27.14
CA LEU A 109 -17.81 -2.19 25.82
C LEU A 109 -17.19 -3.58 25.92
N THR A 110 -16.14 -3.72 26.75
CA THR A 110 -15.41 -4.99 26.88
C THR A 110 -16.29 -6.10 27.43
N ALA A 111 -17.13 -5.80 28.42
CA ALA A 111 -18.05 -6.76 29.02
C ALA A 111 -19.11 -7.22 28.00
N GLU A 112 -19.74 -6.31 27.28
CA GLU A 112 -20.75 -6.64 26.26
C GLU A 112 -20.15 -7.47 25.12
N VAL A 113 -19.00 -7.05 24.57
CA VAL A 113 -18.32 -7.78 23.50
C VAL A 113 -17.95 -9.19 23.96
N ALA A 114 -17.36 -9.34 25.15
CA ALA A 114 -16.99 -10.64 25.69
C ALA A 114 -18.22 -11.55 25.87
N GLN A 115 -19.32 -11.03 26.40
CA GLN A 115 -20.56 -11.77 26.58
C GLN A 115 -21.13 -12.30 25.26
N LYS A 116 -21.20 -11.42 24.24
CA LYS A 116 -21.72 -11.80 22.91
C LYS A 116 -20.81 -12.82 22.20
N LEU A 117 -19.49 -12.68 22.32
CA LEU A 117 -18.54 -13.64 21.74
C LEU A 117 -18.63 -15.02 22.43
N GLU A 118 -18.77 -15.07 23.76
CA GLU A 118 -18.97 -16.34 24.47
C GLU A 118 -20.31 -16.99 24.09
N ALA A 119 -21.37 -16.23 23.85
CA ALA A 119 -22.65 -16.76 23.39
C ALA A 119 -22.57 -17.38 21.99
N LEU A 120 -21.68 -16.86 21.14
CA LEU A 120 -21.43 -17.40 19.80
C LEU A 120 -20.52 -18.63 19.79
N LYS A 121 -19.78 -18.87 20.88
CA LYS A 121 -18.89 -20.00 21.01
C LYS A 121 -19.69 -21.33 20.99
N GLY A 122 -19.36 -22.20 20.04
CA GLY A 122 -20.08 -23.43 19.81
C GLY A 122 -21.41 -23.30 19.05
N SER A 123 -21.79 -22.08 18.63
CA SER A 123 -22.91 -21.89 17.71
C SER A 123 -22.53 -22.28 16.28
N ASN A 124 -23.52 -22.36 15.40
CA ASN A 124 -23.30 -22.59 13.95
C ASN A 124 -22.89 -21.31 13.21
N LYS A 125 -22.79 -20.16 13.89
CA LYS A 125 -22.42 -18.88 13.29
C LYS A 125 -20.93 -18.60 13.49
N SER A 126 -20.29 -18.05 12.48
CA SER A 126 -18.87 -17.68 12.56
C SER A 126 -18.66 -16.30 13.20
N ILE A 127 -17.51 -16.14 13.84
CA ILE A 127 -16.97 -14.85 14.24
C ILE A 127 -15.95 -14.45 13.19
N VAL A 128 -16.02 -13.22 12.67
CA VAL A 128 -15.10 -12.72 11.66
C VAL A 128 -14.28 -11.57 12.21
N LEU A 129 -12.96 -11.69 12.10
CA LEU A 129 -12.03 -10.58 12.25
C LEU A 129 -11.76 -10.03 10.85
N LEU A 130 -12.31 -8.85 10.56
CA LEU A 130 -12.07 -8.13 9.30
C LEU A 130 -11.06 -7.02 9.52
N THR A 131 -9.86 -7.21 9.01
CA THR A 131 -8.76 -6.27 9.31
C THR A 131 -8.04 -5.84 8.04
N GLN A 132 -7.37 -4.69 8.11
CA GLN A 132 -6.29 -4.40 7.16
C GLN A 132 -5.15 -5.40 7.30
N THR A 133 -4.19 -5.37 6.38
CA THR A 133 -2.95 -6.13 6.53
C THR A 133 -2.19 -5.64 7.76
N PHE A 134 -1.89 -6.55 8.67
CA PHE A 134 -1.01 -6.30 9.82
C PHE A 134 0.36 -6.96 9.61
N ALA A 135 1.39 -6.14 9.36
CA ALA A 135 2.77 -6.60 9.27
C ALA A 135 3.42 -6.69 10.67
N SER A 136 2.73 -7.33 11.62
CA SER A 136 3.12 -7.40 13.03
C SER A 136 3.05 -8.85 13.56
N PRO A 137 4.19 -9.44 13.94
CA PRO A 137 4.19 -10.78 14.53
C PRO A 137 3.38 -10.89 15.83
N SER A 138 3.39 -9.86 16.66
CA SER A 138 2.60 -9.81 17.91
C SER A 138 1.10 -9.78 17.64
N THR A 139 0.65 -8.99 16.66
CA THR A 139 -0.76 -8.97 16.24
C THR A 139 -1.17 -10.30 15.63
N SER A 140 -0.32 -10.93 14.82
CA SER A 140 -0.58 -12.27 14.27
C SER A 140 -0.72 -13.32 15.36
N LYS A 141 0.11 -13.25 16.40
CA LYS A 141 0.00 -14.13 17.60
C LYS A 141 -1.33 -13.88 18.32
N LEU A 142 -1.72 -12.62 18.55
CA LEU A 142 -2.98 -12.27 19.20
C LEU A 142 -4.19 -12.81 18.42
N ILE A 143 -4.19 -12.68 17.09
CA ILE A 143 -5.23 -13.25 16.22
C ILE A 143 -5.28 -14.78 16.35
N SER A 144 -4.13 -15.44 16.41
CA SER A 144 -4.05 -16.89 16.61
C SER A 144 -4.65 -17.32 17.96
N ASP A 145 -4.30 -16.61 19.04
CA ASP A 145 -4.82 -16.88 20.38
C ASP A 145 -6.34 -16.63 20.46
N PHE A 146 -6.83 -15.59 19.79
CA PHE A 146 -8.26 -15.30 19.67
C PHE A 146 -9.00 -16.43 18.94
N LYS A 147 -8.46 -16.93 17.83
CA LYS A 147 -9.02 -18.09 17.11
C LYS A 147 -9.07 -19.32 17.98
N GLN A 148 -8.01 -19.58 18.73
CA GLN A 148 -7.96 -20.72 19.66
C GLN A 148 -9.01 -20.61 20.78
N LYS A 149 -9.21 -19.40 21.33
CA LYS A 149 -10.16 -19.15 22.42
C LYS A 149 -11.62 -19.38 22.00
N TYR A 150 -12.01 -18.86 20.84
CA TYR A 150 -13.42 -18.86 20.42
C TYR A 150 -13.78 -19.96 19.41
N GLY A 151 -12.82 -20.60 18.77
CA GLY A 151 -13.03 -21.75 17.87
C GLY A 151 -13.42 -21.32 16.45
N ASN A 152 -14.70 -21.10 16.18
CA ASN A 152 -15.20 -20.75 14.84
C ASN A 152 -14.91 -19.30 14.46
N VAL A 153 -13.63 -18.95 14.28
CA VAL A 153 -13.16 -17.61 13.95
C VAL A 153 -12.45 -17.59 12.60
N ASN A 154 -12.95 -16.78 11.69
CA ASN A 154 -12.34 -16.49 10.40
C ASN A 154 -11.64 -15.12 10.43
N HIS A 155 -10.39 -15.08 9.99
CA HIS A 155 -9.67 -13.82 9.76
C HIS A 155 -9.70 -13.50 8.28
N VAL A 156 -10.33 -12.39 7.93
CA VAL A 156 -10.43 -11.87 6.56
C VAL A 156 -9.63 -10.58 6.49
N VAL A 157 -8.68 -10.51 5.55
CA VAL A 157 -7.86 -9.33 5.34
C VAL A 157 -8.42 -8.53 4.17
N TYR A 158 -8.71 -7.26 4.41
CA TYR A 158 -9.23 -6.30 3.45
C TYR A 158 -8.29 -5.10 3.32
N ASP A 159 -7.65 -4.98 2.19
CA ASP A 159 -6.88 -3.79 1.82
C ASP A 159 -7.70 -3.01 0.79
N ALA A 160 -8.12 -1.78 1.10
CA ALA A 160 -8.99 -0.97 0.25
C ALA A 160 -8.36 -0.68 -1.14
N ILE A 161 -7.03 -0.59 -1.20
CA ILE A 161 -6.25 -0.60 -2.44
C ILE A 161 -5.66 -2.00 -2.56
N SER A 162 -6.28 -2.82 -3.41
CA SER A 162 -6.01 -4.24 -3.46
C SER A 162 -4.79 -4.58 -4.31
N GLU A 163 -3.95 -5.49 -3.78
CA GLU A 163 -2.93 -6.24 -4.52
C GLU A 163 -3.27 -7.75 -4.55
N SER A 164 -4.55 -8.10 -4.35
CA SER A 164 -5.00 -9.48 -4.22
C SER A 164 -4.64 -10.32 -5.45
N ALA A 165 -4.75 -9.77 -6.66
CA ALA A 165 -4.41 -10.49 -7.89
C ALA A 165 -2.91 -10.87 -7.93
N ALA A 166 -2.02 -9.96 -7.53
CA ALA A 166 -0.59 -10.23 -7.46
C ALA A 166 -0.25 -11.24 -6.37
N ALA A 167 -0.88 -11.11 -5.18
CA ALA A 167 -0.70 -12.04 -4.07
C ALA A 167 -1.24 -13.45 -4.39
N ASP A 168 -2.39 -13.55 -5.09
CA ASP A 168 -2.95 -14.82 -5.57
C ASP A 168 -2.02 -15.49 -6.59
N ALA A 169 -1.52 -14.73 -7.56
CA ALA A 169 -0.57 -15.24 -8.56
C ALA A 169 0.73 -15.74 -7.92
N PHE A 170 1.25 -14.98 -6.95
CA PHE A 170 2.45 -15.37 -6.21
C PHE A 170 2.21 -16.65 -5.41
N GLN A 171 1.08 -16.76 -4.71
CA GLN A 171 0.71 -17.96 -3.97
C GLN A 171 0.55 -19.18 -4.87
N ASN A 172 -0.09 -19.03 -6.03
CA ASN A 172 -0.26 -20.12 -6.98
C ASN A 172 1.07 -20.67 -7.49
N LYS A 173 2.07 -19.80 -7.62
CA LYS A 173 3.37 -20.16 -8.19
C LYS A 173 4.40 -20.60 -7.15
N TYR A 174 4.43 -19.94 -5.99
CA TYR A 174 5.47 -20.15 -4.96
C TYR A 174 4.95 -20.78 -3.66
N GLY A 175 3.65 -21.05 -3.55
CA GLY A 175 3.04 -21.74 -2.41
C GLY A 175 2.79 -20.88 -1.18
N SER A 176 3.23 -19.63 -1.15
CA SER A 176 3.00 -18.69 -0.05
C SER A 176 2.36 -17.39 -0.57
N ARG A 177 1.44 -16.78 0.21
CA ARG A 177 0.83 -15.51 -0.16
C ARG A 177 1.76 -14.36 0.14
N GLY A 178 2.04 -13.52 -0.85
CA GLY A 178 2.92 -12.37 -0.75
C GLY A 178 3.07 -11.67 -2.09
N LEU A 179 3.91 -10.66 -2.14
CA LEU A 179 4.28 -9.97 -3.37
C LEU A 179 5.75 -10.24 -3.66
N ALA A 180 6.12 -10.34 -4.93
CA ALA A 180 7.52 -10.43 -5.32
C ALA A 180 8.27 -9.15 -4.91
N ASN A 181 9.52 -9.30 -4.51
CA ASN A 181 10.38 -8.17 -4.21
C ASN A 181 11.13 -7.71 -5.48
N TYR A 182 11.28 -6.38 -5.63
CA TYR A 182 11.94 -5.77 -6.78
C TYR A 182 13.06 -4.82 -6.34
N ASP A 183 14.24 -4.99 -6.93
CA ASP A 183 15.38 -4.09 -6.75
C ASP A 183 15.77 -3.46 -8.10
N PHE A 184 15.20 -2.32 -8.41
CA PHE A 184 15.44 -1.63 -9.68
C PHE A 184 16.88 -1.13 -9.85
N SER A 185 17.69 -1.08 -8.80
CA SER A 185 19.11 -0.74 -8.91
C SER A 185 19.92 -1.76 -9.71
N LYS A 186 19.41 -2.99 -9.85
CA LYS A 186 20.01 -4.09 -10.62
C LYS A 186 19.50 -4.18 -12.06
N ALA A 187 18.51 -3.35 -12.43
CA ALA A 187 17.93 -3.37 -13.76
C ALA A 187 18.63 -2.40 -14.72
N GLN A 188 19.00 -2.90 -15.90
CA GLN A 188 19.42 -2.07 -17.04
C GLN A 188 18.25 -1.73 -17.94
N THR A 189 17.26 -2.61 -18.06
CA THR A 189 16.02 -2.37 -18.81
C THR A 189 14.82 -2.69 -17.94
N ILE A 190 13.94 -1.73 -17.79
CA ILE A 190 12.69 -1.82 -17.04
C ILE A 190 11.54 -1.65 -18.03
N VAL A 191 10.64 -2.62 -18.10
CA VAL A 191 9.39 -2.52 -18.85
C VAL A 191 8.22 -2.63 -17.87
N SER A 192 7.44 -1.57 -17.79
CA SER A 192 6.26 -1.51 -16.93
C SER A 192 5.00 -1.38 -17.77
N ILE A 193 3.96 -2.16 -17.41
CA ILE A 193 2.65 -2.09 -18.04
C ILE A 193 1.61 -1.73 -16.97
N GLY A 194 1.24 -0.45 -16.92
CA GLY A 194 0.23 0.08 -16.01
C GLY A 194 0.64 0.16 -14.54
N ALA A 195 1.90 -0.10 -14.18
CA ALA A 195 2.38 0.04 -12.80
C ALA A 195 3.02 1.40 -12.59
N ASP A 196 2.49 2.19 -11.65
CA ASP A 196 3.13 3.43 -11.19
C ASP A 196 4.06 3.15 -10.00
N PHE A 197 5.18 2.49 -10.27
CA PHE A 197 6.12 2.03 -9.23
C PHE A 197 6.95 3.16 -8.60
N LEU A 198 6.96 4.34 -9.17
CA LEU A 198 7.50 5.56 -8.54
C LEU A 198 6.46 6.28 -7.68
N GLY A 199 5.19 5.92 -7.82
CA GLY A 199 4.09 6.34 -6.96
C GLY A 199 3.74 5.27 -5.92
N ASP A 200 2.48 4.86 -5.91
CA ASP A 200 1.89 4.01 -4.86
C ASP A 200 1.85 2.50 -5.17
N TRP A 201 2.33 2.07 -6.34
CA TRP A 201 2.28 0.65 -6.70
C TRP A 201 2.92 -0.23 -5.60
N GLN A 202 2.19 -1.24 -5.15
CA GLN A 202 2.57 -2.15 -4.06
C GLN A 202 3.02 -1.46 -2.76
N GLY A 203 2.59 -0.21 -2.52
CA GLY A 203 2.92 0.58 -1.34
C GLY A 203 4.12 1.51 -1.53
N GLY A 204 4.70 1.59 -2.72
CA GLY A 204 5.80 2.50 -3.04
C GLY A 204 7.15 2.07 -2.47
N GLY A 205 8.08 3.02 -2.41
CA GLY A 205 9.42 2.78 -1.84
C GLY A 205 10.47 2.29 -2.85
N PHE A 206 10.14 2.26 -4.13
CA PHE A 206 11.04 1.79 -5.21
C PHE A 206 11.87 2.92 -5.83
N ASP A 207 11.58 4.18 -5.50
CA ASP A 207 12.20 5.39 -6.04
C ASP A 207 13.71 5.44 -5.79
N ALA A 208 14.16 5.12 -4.59
CA ALA A 208 15.58 5.13 -4.23
C ALA A 208 16.40 4.10 -5.03
N ALA A 209 15.87 2.89 -5.24
CA ALA A 209 16.51 1.86 -6.05
C ALA A 209 16.52 2.23 -7.54
N TYR A 210 15.41 2.78 -8.04
CA TYR A 210 15.31 3.29 -9.40
C TYR A 210 16.31 4.42 -9.66
N ALA A 211 16.37 5.42 -8.77
CA ALA A 211 17.27 6.57 -8.90
C ALA A 211 18.75 6.15 -9.02
N LYS A 212 19.18 5.10 -8.32
CA LYS A 212 20.55 4.56 -8.44
C LYS A 212 20.87 4.12 -9.88
N GLY A 213 19.91 3.53 -10.57
CA GLY A 213 20.05 3.14 -11.98
C GLY A 213 20.02 4.30 -12.97
N ARG A 214 19.45 5.45 -12.55
CA ARG A 214 19.30 6.66 -13.39
C ARG A 214 20.47 7.63 -13.30
N VAL A 215 21.45 7.36 -12.44
CA VAL A 215 22.70 8.11 -12.42
C VAL A 215 23.64 7.51 -13.46
N PRO A 216 24.05 8.26 -14.51
CA PRO A 216 24.93 7.74 -15.55
C PRO A 216 26.27 7.29 -14.97
N LYS A 217 26.68 6.06 -15.29
CA LYS A 217 28.01 5.51 -14.98
C LYS A 217 28.68 5.06 -16.28
N ASN A 218 29.84 5.63 -16.61
CA ASN A 218 30.56 5.31 -17.85
C ASN A 218 29.68 5.48 -19.11
N GLY A 219 28.84 6.54 -19.15
CA GLY A 219 27.93 6.79 -20.25
C GLY A 219 26.71 5.87 -20.34
N LYS A 220 26.48 5.02 -19.34
CA LYS A 220 25.35 4.07 -19.28
C LYS A 220 24.43 4.40 -18.11
N MET A 221 23.13 4.34 -18.32
CA MET A 221 22.10 4.36 -17.29
C MET A 221 20.98 3.38 -17.64
N SER A 222 20.12 3.05 -16.70
CA SER A 222 18.98 2.17 -16.92
C SER A 222 18.01 2.80 -17.93
N ARG A 223 17.37 1.94 -18.73
CA ARG A 223 16.33 2.29 -19.68
C ARG A 223 14.96 1.88 -19.16
N HIS A 224 14.01 2.82 -19.18
CA HIS A 224 12.66 2.60 -18.71
C HIS A 224 11.65 2.81 -19.84
N ILE A 225 10.83 1.79 -20.10
CA ILE A 225 9.72 1.80 -21.06
C ILE A 225 8.43 1.61 -20.27
N GLN A 226 7.53 2.59 -20.35
CA GLN A 226 6.24 2.59 -19.65
C GLN A 226 5.09 2.52 -20.64
N PHE A 227 4.24 1.48 -20.50
CA PHE A 227 2.97 1.36 -21.22
C PHE A 227 1.84 1.69 -20.23
N GLU A 228 1.03 2.71 -20.52
CA GLU A 228 0.00 3.16 -19.58
C GLU A 228 -1.11 3.96 -20.26
N ALA A 229 -2.26 4.09 -19.59
CA ALA A 229 -3.37 4.89 -20.07
C ALA A 229 -3.21 6.38 -19.67
N ASN A 230 -3.06 6.65 -18.38
CA ASN A 230 -2.81 7.97 -17.85
C ASN A 230 -1.31 8.18 -17.64
N MET A 231 -0.86 9.41 -17.73
CA MET A 231 0.53 9.74 -17.42
C MET A 231 0.72 9.70 -15.91
N SER A 232 1.38 8.63 -15.46
CA SER A 232 1.76 8.43 -14.06
C SER A 232 3.10 9.08 -13.75
N LEU A 233 3.50 9.08 -12.47
CA LEU A 233 4.83 9.52 -12.07
C LEU A 233 5.93 8.66 -12.73
N SER A 234 5.70 7.34 -12.81
CA SER A 234 6.59 6.42 -13.54
C SER A 234 6.65 6.75 -15.04
N GLY A 235 5.51 7.04 -15.66
CA GLY A 235 5.44 7.40 -17.07
C GLY A 235 6.10 8.75 -17.39
N ALA A 236 6.02 9.72 -16.49
CA ALA A 236 6.67 11.01 -16.63
C ALA A 236 8.22 10.91 -16.57
N ASN A 237 8.74 9.87 -15.90
CA ASN A 237 10.17 9.61 -15.77
C ASN A 237 10.70 8.54 -16.74
N ALA A 238 9.84 7.97 -17.60
CA ALA A 238 10.24 6.95 -18.55
C ALA A 238 11.01 7.52 -19.76
N ASP A 239 12.02 6.79 -20.25
CA ASP A 239 12.71 7.13 -21.51
C ASP A 239 11.79 6.95 -22.72
N LYS A 240 10.86 6.02 -22.64
CA LYS A 240 9.83 5.79 -23.64
C LYS A 240 8.50 5.53 -22.97
N ARG A 241 7.60 6.48 -23.07
CA ARG A 241 6.21 6.32 -22.69
C ARG A 241 5.37 5.93 -23.90
N VAL A 242 4.54 4.92 -23.76
CA VAL A 242 3.60 4.41 -24.79
C VAL A 242 2.19 4.50 -24.24
N ALA A 243 1.42 5.45 -24.73
CA ALA A 243 0.03 5.61 -24.35
C ALA A 243 -0.82 4.49 -24.97
N MET A 244 -1.63 3.80 -24.15
CA MET A 244 -2.55 2.77 -24.61
C MET A 244 -3.79 2.67 -23.73
N LYS A 245 -4.89 2.18 -24.29
CA LYS A 245 -6.13 1.97 -23.53
C LYS A 245 -5.95 0.85 -22.49
N PRO A 246 -6.64 0.88 -21.34
CA PRO A 246 -6.58 -0.19 -20.35
C PRO A 246 -6.88 -1.56 -20.94
N SER A 247 -7.86 -1.66 -21.87
CA SER A 247 -8.22 -2.89 -22.56
C SER A 247 -7.09 -3.48 -23.43
N GLN A 248 -6.15 -2.66 -23.87
CA GLN A 248 -5.01 -3.08 -24.70
C GLN A 248 -3.83 -3.58 -23.86
N GLN A 249 -3.76 -3.21 -22.58
CA GLN A 249 -2.63 -3.56 -21.72
C GLN A 249 -2.45 -5.06 -21.52
N LYS A 250 -3.55 -5.80 -21.34
CA LYS A 250 -3.50 -7.28 -21.22
C LYS A 250 -3.00 -7.93 -22.52
N VAL A 251 -3.46 -7.45 -23.65
CA VAL A 251 -3.02 -7.95 -24.97
C VAL A 251 -1.53 -7.63 -25.18
N ALA A 252 -1.09 -6.41 -24.85
CA ALA A 252 0.30 -6.02 -24.95
C ALA A 252 1.22 -6.91 -24.08
N LEU A 253 0.80 -7.18 -22.84
CA LEU A 253 1.54 -8.05 -21.93
C LEU A 253 1.62 -9.49 -22.46
N ALA A 254 0.51 -10.05 -22.95
CA ALA A 254 0.49 -11.38 -23.49
C ALA A 254 1.38 -11.50 -24.76
N LYS A 255 1.33 -10.50 -25.64
CA LYS A 255 2.20 -10.45 -26.84
C LYS A 255 3.67 -10.28 -26.47
N LEU A 256 3.98 -9.45 -25.46
CA LEU A 256 5.34 -9.31 -24.93
C LEU A 256 5.88 -10.67 -24.46
N TYR A 257 5.08 -11.41 -23.67
CA TYR A 257 5.43 -12.77 -23.25
C TYR A 257 5.65 -13.70 -24.44
N GLY A 258 4.71 -13.72 -25.41
CA GLY A 258 4.82 -14.54 -26.59
C GLY A 258 6.12 -14.32 -27.38
N LYS A 259 6.54 -13.04 -27.50
CA LYS A 259 7.83 -12.69 -28.14
C LYS A 259 9.04 -13.20 -27.37
N LEU A 260 8.99 -13.17 -26.05
CA LEU A 260 10.12 -13.63 -25.21
C LEU A 260 10.24 -15.15 -25.17
N VAL A 261 9.14 -15.89 -25.37
CA VAL A 261 9.13 -17.36 -25.36
C VAL A 261 9.10 -17.97 -26.76
N GLY A 262 8.96 -17.16 -27.81
CA GLY A 262 8.89 -17.63 -29.19
C GLY A 262 7.55 -18.23 -29.58
N THR A 263 6.46 -17.85 -28.91
CA THR A 263 5.11 -18.38 -29.18
C THR A 263 4.18 -17.26 -29.69
N ALA A 264 3.44 -17.53 -30.75
CA ALA A 264 2.43 -16.59 -31.24
C ALA A 264 1.27 -16.50 -30.24
N VAL A 265 0.89 -15.26 -29.89
CA VAL A 265 -0.24 -14.96 -29.00
C VAL A 265 -1.26 -14.16 -29.78
N GLY A 266 -2.53 -14.56 -29.68
CA GLY A 266 -3.66 -13.88 -30.30
C GLY A 266 -3.96 -12.52 -29.67
N GLY A 267 -4.91 -11.80 -30.25
CA GLY A 267 -5.31 -10.46 -29.90
C GLY A 267 -4.72 -9.41 -30.85
N GLU A 268 -5.47 -8.33 -31.04
CA GLU A 268 -5.07 -7.23 -31.95
C GLU A 268 -4.62 -6.02 -31.19
N LEU A 269 -3.54 -5.41 -31.66
CA LEU A 269 -3.08 -4.11 -31.27
C LEU A 269 -2.93 -3.22 -32.52
N PRO A 270 -3.20 -1.91 -32.42
CA PRO A 270 -2.80 -0.97 -33.46
C PRO A 270 -1.32 -1.12 -33.82
N ALA A 271 -0.96 -0.98 -35.09
CA ALA A 271 0.40 -1.19 -35.56
C ALA A 271 1.49 -0.42 -34.78
N PRO A 272 1.27 0.85 -34.35
CA PRO A 272 2.26 1.54 -33.51
C PRO A 272 2.48 0.88 -32.14
N LEU A 273 1.42 0.29 -31.53
CA LEU A 273 1.52 -0.40 -30.26
C LEU A 273 2.18 -1.77 -30.42
N GLU A 274 1.87 -2.48 -31.49
CA GLU A 274 2.54 -3.75 -31.84
C GLU A 274 4.05 -3.53 -32.03
N THR A 275 4.44 -2.47 -32.75
CA THR A 275 5.85 -2.07 -32.91
C THR A 275 6.51 -1.75 -31.57
N ALA A 276 5.82 -1.02 -30.69
CA ALA A 276 6.34 -0.68 -29.37
C ALA A 276 6.57 -1.92 -28.49
N VAL A 277 5.65 -2.89 -28.52
CA VAL A 277 5.80 -4.17 -27.80
C VAL A 277 6.96 -4.99 -28.36
N ASN A 278 7.12 -5.06 -29.69
CA ASN A 278 8.23 -5.75 -30.33
C ASN A 278 9.58 -5.13 -29.93
N ASN A 279 9.67 -3.81 -29.92
CA ASN A 279 10.88 -3.09 -29.51
C ASN A 279 11.20 -3.36 -28.03
N ALA A 280 10.19 -3.31 -27.15
CA ALA A 280 10.36 -3.63 -25.73
C ALA A 280 10.86 -5.07 -25.53
N ALA A 281 10.29 -6.05 -26.25
CA ALA A 281 10.75 -7.44 -26.20
C ALA A 281 12.23 -7.55 -26.63
N SER A 282 12.62 -6.87 -27.70
CA SER A 282 14.02 -6.88 -28.19
C SER A 282 14.98 -6.27 -27.17
N GLU A 283 14.58 -5.17 -26.51
CA GLU A 283 15.39 -4.55 -25.47
C GLU A 283 15.51 -5.44 -24.22
N LEU A 284 14.43 -6.13 -23.81
CA LEU A 284 14.46 -7.11 -22.72
C LEU A 284 15.39 -8.28 -23.01
N LEU A 285 15.30 -8.87 -24.22
CA LEU A 285 16.18 -9.97 -24.65
C LEU A 285 17.64 -9.54 -24.67
N LYS A 286 17.93 -8.32 -25.13
CA LYS A 286 19.28 -7.78 -25.16
C LYS A 286 19.85 -7.56 -23.75
N ALA A 287 19.05 -7.13 -22.78
CA ALA A 287 19.46 -6.91 -21.40
C ALA A 287 19.53 -8.22 -20.59
N GLY A 288 18.78 -9.26 -21.00
CA GLY A 288 18.78 -10.58 -20.37
C GLY A 288 18.50 -10.51 -18.87
N SER A 289 19.36 -11.05 -18.04
CA SER A 289 19.18 -11.07 -16.57
C SER A 289 19.24 -9.68 -15.91
N ASN A 290 19.62 -8.65 -16.63
CA ASN A 290 19.57 -7.26 -16.14
C ASN A 290 18.27 -6.54 -16.59
N ALA A 291 17.27 -7.27 -17.07
CA ALA A 291 15.96 -6.77 -17.40
C ALA A 291 14.94 -7.14 -16.34
N VAL A 292 13.88 -6.32 -16.21
CA VAL A 292 12.75 -6.62 -15.34
C VAL A 292 11.45 -6.14 -15.99
N VAL A 293 10.39 -6.92 -15.79
CA VAL A 293 9.02 -6.59 -16.23
C VAL A 293 8.11 -6.52 -15.02
N LEU A 294 7.22 -5.54 -15.00
CA LEU A 294 6.22 -5.37 -13.95
C LEU A 294 4.89 -4.93 -14.53
N THR A 295 3.82 -5.15 -13.79
CA THR A 295 2.47 -4.71 -14.19
C THR A 295 1.63 -4.24 -13.03
N GLY A 296 0.80 -3.23 -13.27
CA GLY A 296 -0.26 -2.77 -12.36
C GLY A 296 -1.62 -3.39 -12.66
N ILE A 297 -1.70 -4.33 -13.61
CA ILE A 297 -2.97 -4.95 -13.99
C ILE A 297 -3.44 -5.87 -12.86
N GLN A 298 -4.61 -5.57 -12.28
CA GLN A 298 -5.22 -6.38 -11.22
C GLN A 298 -5.97 -7.60 -11.82
N ASP A 299 -5.21 -8.52 -12.36
CA ASP A 299 -5.67 -9.78 -12.96
C ASP A 299 -4.63 -10.88 -12.70
N VAL A 300 -5.08 -12.00 -12.13
CA VAL A 300 -4.18 -13.09 -11.71
C VAL A 300 -3.37 -13.66 -12.89
N ASN A 301 -3.97 -13.76 -14.08
CA ASN A 301 -3.26 -14.28 -15.25
C ASN A 301 -2.22 -13.30 -15.76
N ALA A 302 -2.52 -12.00 -15.74
CA ALA A 302 -1.55 -10.96 -16.07
C ALA A 302 -0.35 -10.96 -15.11
N GLN A 303 -0.61 -11.12 -13.83
CA GLN A 303 0.44 -11.24 -12.81
C GLN A 303 1.27 -12.53 -13.00
N ASN A 304 0.64 -13.66 -13.27
CA ASN A 304 1.35 -14.92 -13.60
C ASN A 304 2.27 -14.77 -14.81
N ILE A 305 1.85 -14.06 -15.85
CA ILE A 305 2.67 -13.78 -17.03
C ILE A 305 3.92 -12.98 -16.62
N VAL A 306 3.79 -11.97 -15.79
CA VAL A 306 4.95 -11.17 -15.30
C VAL A 306 5.93 -12.01 -14.50
N LEU A 307 5.43 -12.86 -13.59
CA LEU A 307 6.27 -13.80 -12.85
C LEU A 307 7.03 -14.73 -13.82
N ALA A 308 6.34 -15.27 -14.83
CA ALA A 308 6.95 -16.15 -15.84
C ALA A 308 8.01 -15.43 -16.70
N ILE A 309 7.76 -14.17 -17.09
CA ILE A 309 8.73 -13.36 -17.83
C ILE A 309 10.00 -13.15 -17.02
N ASN A 310 9.88 -12.71 -15.75
CA ASN A 310 11.04 -12.41 -14.91
C ASN A 310 11.88 -13.66 -14.61
N GLU A 311 11.23 -14.81 -14.45
CA GLU A 311 11.95 -16.09 -14.35
C GLU A 311 12.65 -16.48 -15.65
N LYS A 312 11.96 -16.37 -16.79
CA LYS A 312 12.54 -16.64 -18.11
C LYS A 312 13.78 -15.79 -18.39
N LEU A 313 13.75 -14.52 -17.98
CA LEU A 313 14.88 -13.61 -18.06
C LEU A 313 15.96 -13.90 -17.01
N ASN A 314 15.67 -14.72 -16.01
CA ASN A 314 16.49 -14.88 -14.82
C ASN A 314 16.86 -13.52 -14.22
N SER A 315 15.84 -12.67 -14.02
CA SER A 315 15.99 -11.26 -13.66
C SER A 315 16.65 -11.10 -12.28
N LYS A 316 17.76 -10.39 -12.23
CA LYS A 316 18.46 -10.04 -10.97
C LYS A 316 17.71 -8.98 -10.16
N ALA A 317 16.81 -8.24 -10.81
CA ALA A 317 16.00 -7.21 -10.17
C ALA A 317 14.69 -7.76 -9.59
N PHE A 318 14.42 -9.06 -9.75
CA PHE A 318 13.24 -9.76 -9.28
C PHE A 318 13.64 -10.84 -8.29
N ASP A 319 13.08 -10.80 -7.07
CA ASP A 319 13.36 -11.79 -6.03
C ASP A 319 12.06 -12.37 -5.45
N PRO A 320 11.73 -13.62 -5.79
CA PRO A 320 10.59 -14.32 -5.23
C PRO A 320 10.89 -14.98 -3.87
N ASN A 321 12.16 -15.08 -3.45
CA ASN A 321 12.55 -15.80 -2.23
C ASN A 321 12.41 -14.96 -0.97
N THR A 322 12.35 -13.62 -1.11
CA THR A 322 12.12 -12.69 -0.01
C THR A 322 10.85 -11.88 -0.25
N PRO A 323 9.65 -12.53 -0.19
CA PRO A 323 8.41 -11.88 -0.55
C PRO A 323 8.07 -10.73 0.41
N ILE A 324 7.43 -9.70 -0.14
CA ILE A 324 6.87 -8.58 0.63
C ILE A 324 5.52 -9.03 1.21
N LEU A 325 5.39 -8.96 2.55
CA LEU A 325 4.20 -9.40 3.28
C LEU A 325 3.32 -8.24 3.77
N THR A 326 3.61 -7.02 3.35
CA THR A 326 2.86 -5.82 3.77
C THR A 326 1.55 -5.63 3.02
N ARG A 327 1.19 -6.56 2.12
CA ARG A 327 -0.09 -6.61 1.40
C ARG A 327 -0.60 -8.04 1.39
N GLN A 328 -1.65 -8.29 2.18
CA GLN A 328 -2.25 -9.61 2.37
C GLN A 328 -3.75 -9.63 2.05
N GLY A 329 -4.30 -8.53 1.56
CA GLY A 329 -5.71 -8.42 1.19
C GLY A 329 -6.16 -9.58 0.30
N ASN A 330 -7.38 -10.07 0.56
CA ASN A 330 -7.97 -11.19 -0.18
C ASN A 330 -9.39 -10.83 -0.62
N ASP A 331 -9.51 -10.32 -1.84
CA ASP A 331 -10.78 -9.84 -2.39
C ASP A 331 -11.83 -10.93 -2.48
N LYS A 332 -11.42 -12.18 -2.77
CA LYS A 332 -12.35 -13.33 -2.82
C LYS A 332 -12.91 -13.63 -1.43
N ALA A 333 -12.07 -13.60 -0.40
CA ALA A 333 -12.52 -13.81 0.98
C ALA A 333 -13.44 -12.69 1.46
N VAL A 334 -13.20 -11.45 1.04
CA VAL A 334 -14.09 -10.31 1.34
C VAL A 334 -15.44 -10.47 0.65
N ALA A 335 -15.46 -10.84 -0.63
CA ALA A 335 -16.70 -11.11 -1.36
C ALA A 335 -17.50 -12.26 -0.73
N GLN A 336 -16.82 -13.34 -0.31
CA GLN A 336 -17.43 -14.45 0.41
C GLN A 336 -18.00 -14.00 1.75
N LEU A 337 -17.29 -13.19 2.52
CA LEU A 337 -17.79 -12.61 3.78
C LEU A 337 -19.10 -11.84 3.58
N VAL A 338 -19.18 -11.00 2.54
CA VAL A 338 -20.42 -10.27 2.23
C VAL A 338 -21.59 -11.22 1.94
N SER A 339 -21.33 -12.31 1.20
CA SER A 339 -22.32 -13.35 0.95
C SER A 339 -22.76 -14.06 2.23
N ASP A 340 -21.80 -14.46 3.07
CA ASP A 340 -22.03 -15.19 4.32
C ASP A 340 -22.81 -14.34 5.34
N MET A 341 -22.52 -13.05 5.46
CA MET A 341 -23.31 -12.13 6.28
C MET A 341 -24.76 -12.05 5.79
N ASN A 342 -24.98 -11.93 4.48
CA ASN A 342 -26.33 -11.84 3.91
C ASN A 342 -27.11 -13.16 3.97
N SER A 343 -26.43 -14.28 4.13
CA SER A 343 -27.05 -15.60 4.38
C SER A 343 -27.30 -15.90 5.88
N GLY A 344 -26.87 -14.99 6.79
CA GLY A 344 -27.06 -15.14 8.22
C GLY A 344 -26.14 -16.15 8.92
N THR A 345 -25.05 -16.59 8.26
CA THR A 345 -24.06 -17.54 8.81
C THR A 345 -22.96 -16.88 9.64
N VAL A 346 -22.90 -15.54 9.64
CA VAL A 346 -21.97 -14.76 10.45
C VAL A 346 -22.67 -14.18 11.66
N GLY A 347 -22.20 -14.50 12.88
CA GLY A 347 -22.74 -14.00 14.13
C GLY A 347 -22.09 -12.70 14.60
N ALA A 348 -20.78 -12.56 14.37
CA ALA A 348 -20.05 -11.36 14.76
C ALA A 348 -19.05 -10.91 13.70
N VAL A 349 -18.90 -9.59 13.55
CA VAL A 349 -17.84 -8.96 12.73
C VAL A 349 -17.11 -7.93 13.60
N ILE A 350 -15.81 -8.16 13.79
CA ILE A 350 -14.91 -7.22 14.46
C ILE A 350 -14.01 -6.61 13.38
N MET A 351 -14.11 -5.29 13.21
CA MET A 351 -13.38 -4.55 12.17
C MET A 351 -12.23 -3.76 12.79
N ALA A 352 -11.05 -3.87 12.22
CA ALA A 352 -9.88 -3.12 12.69
C ALA A 352 -9.10 -2.48 11.52
N GLY A 353 -9.03 -1.15 11.51
CA GLY A 353 -8.32 -0.37 10.50
C GLY A 353 -8.96 -0.39 9.12
N VAL A 354 -10.24 -0.72 9.01
CA VAL A 354 -10.98 -0.84 7.74
C VAL A 354 -12.32 -0.13 7.81
N ASN A 355 -12.79 0.39 6.66
CA ASN A 355 -14.14 0.96 6.52
C ASN A 355 -14.79 0.45 5.22
N PRO A 356 -15.23 -0.82 5.17
CA PRO A 356 -15.81 -1.40 3.97
C PRO A 356 -17.12 -0.73 3.54
N ALA A 357 -17.87 -0.15 4.47
CA ALA A 357 -19.09 0.60 4.16
C ALA A 357 -18.83 1.85 3.30
N TYR A 358 -17.60 2.36 3.31
CA TYR A 358 -17.18 3.48 2.49
C TYR A 358 -16.35 3.04 1.26
N THR A 359 -15.48 2.03 1.42
CA THR A 359 -14.45 1.73 0.43
C THR A 359 -14.80 0.56 -0.51
N LEU A 360 -15.80 -0.27 -0.18
CA LEU A 360 -16.22 -1.35 -1.10
C LEU A 360 -17.07 -0.81 -2.25
N PRO A 361 -16.90 -1.32 -3.47
CA PRO A 361 -17.76 -0.96 -4.60
C PRO A 361 -19.23 -1.32 -4.39
N ASN A 362 -19.51 -2.37 -3.61
CA ASN A 362 -20.87 -2.81 -3.25
C ASN A 362 -21.10 -2.64 -1.74
N ALA A 363 -20.91 -1.42 -1.24
CA ALA A 363 -21.02 -1.07 0.16
C ALA A 363 -22.43 -1.39 0.73
N ASP A 364 -23.50 -1.20 -0.04
CA ASP A 364 -24.87 -1.47 0.39
C ASP A 364 -25.08 -2.95 0.78
N ALA A 365 -24.52 -3.88 0.01
CA ALA A 365 -24.60 -5.30 0.34
C ALA A 365 -23.84 -5.64 1.63
N PHE A 366 -22.68 -5.01 1.85
CA PHE A 366 -21.93 -5.14 3.08
C PHE A 366 -22.72 -4.62 4.28
N VAL A 367 -23.26 -3.40 4.20
CA VAL A 367 -24.06 -2.76 5.26
C VAL A 367 -25.32 -3.58 5.57
N LYS A 368 -26.00 -4.09 4.53
CA LYS A 368 -27.17 -4.97 4.69
C LYS A 368 -26.81 -6.24 5.46
N GLY A 369 -25.71 -6.88 5.08
CA GLY A 369 -25.23 -8.11 5.77
C GLY A 369 -24.78 -7.81 7.19
N LEU A 370 -24.09 -6.69 7.42
CA LEU A 370 -23.63 -6.30 8.76
C LEU A 370 -24.77 -6.12 9.75
N LYS A 371 -25.92 -5.54 9.30
CA LYS A 371 -27.13 -5.36 10.10
C LYS A 371 -27.80 -6.69 10.51
N GLN A 372 -27.43 -7.83 9.90
CA GLN A 372 -27.96 -9.15 10.26
C GLN A 372 -27.08 -9.87 11.28
N THR A 373 -25.89 -9.32 11.60
CA THR A 373 -25.02 -9.88 12.61
C THR A 373 -25.47 -9.53 14.02
N GLU A 374 -25.21 -10.38 14.99
CA GLU A 374 -25.55 -10.16 16.41
C GLU A 374 -24.59 -9.17 17.09
N LEU A 375 -23.39 -9.04 16.54
CA LEU A 375 -22.35 -8.13 17.02
C LEU A 375 -21.58 -7.53 15.82
N SER A 376 -21.47 -6.20 15.79
CA SER A 376 -20.51 -5.50 14.92
C SER A 376 -19.74 -4.48 15.75
N VAL A 377 -18.40 -4.51 15.62
CA VAL A 377 -17.47 -3.65 16.37
C VAL A 377 -16.42 -3.08 15.41
#